data_841f46bc3dde264d19c1c3a748cbde88
#
_entry.id   841f46bc3dde264d19c1c3a748cbde88
#
_cell.length_a   1.000
_cell.length_b   1.000
_cell.length_c   1.000
_cell.angle_alpha   90.00
_cell.angle_beta   90.00
_cell.angle_gamma   90.00
#
_symmetry.space_group_name_H-M   'P 1'
#
loop_
_entity.id
_entity.type
_entity.pdbx_description
1 polymer ?
#
loop_
_entity_poly.entity_id
_entity_poly.type
_entity_poly.pdbx_seq_one_letter_code
_entity_poly.pdbx_strand_id
1 'polypeptide(L)'
;MNANSTYYLAQFDAAAEADKFALVRRWMDTEPLPFFKELREHRPILVTPQCTLLTRFDDVTEVLSLPKIFTVALYAPKMGDYLMAHDDDALHTREKSLMQGMLNRNDLPAVRSMVANIARNLLDRAQGQIEIVNDYCRMVPATLVQDYFGLDGADKKDLIEWSYWNQYDTFHNQPFDILSDEKRRLIVARHDETSAKLGKYITELMVRRLLMVKAEQAKNILFSLWYGLHKLLRMLLGKQNDSGLKDDMVSRMLRTSFPDAVDFDIKRVGINAGGLLIGAIETTSQAVAQVIQYLLDRPEWLAKAKAAAQHDQTDEFDGIVWEALRFVPISPYLFRRTASEYTVGKGTDRATVLPVGSHVLPVTQSAMFDAQTFESPDQFIPQRNWYHYFHFGFGSHECLGRYVGMVMIPEMVRQVMRQQDVRSATKIDFKSGPFPERYDLYWNSMH
;
A
#
# COMPACT_ATOMS: atom_id res chain seq x y z
N MET A 1 5.64 25.02 30.61
CA MET A 1 6.89 24.41 30.11
C MET A 1 7.51 25.39 29.14
N ASN A 2 8.77 25.75 29.29
CA ASN A 2 9.45 26.73 28.47
C ASN A 2 9.43 26.27 26.98
N ALA A 3 8.96 27.14 26.09
CA ALA A 3 8.78 26.88 24.65
C ALA A 3 10.08 26.63 23.85
N ASN A 4 11.23 26.47 24.50
CA ASN A 4 12.57 26.29 23.91
C ASN A 4 13.36 25.10 24.42
N SER A 5 12.77 24.11 25.11
CA SER A 5 13.54 22.94 25.53
C SER A 5 13.43 21.83 24.50
N THR A 6 14.53 21.50 23.84
CA THR A 6 14.70 20.34 22.97
C THR A 6 14.77 19.06 23.82
N TYR A 7 13.63 18.39 24.04
CA TYR A 7 13.54 17.21 24.91
C TYR A 7 14.21 15.98 24.29
N TYR A 8 13.85 15.66 23.05
CA TYR A 8 14.34 14.47 22.34
C TYR A 8 15.78 14.66 21.87
N LEU A 9 16.11 15.82 21.31
CA LEU A 9 17.46 16.13 20.83
C LEU A 9 18.47 16.21 21.95
N ALA A 10 18.11 16.73 23.12
CA ALA A 10 19.00 16.76 24.29
C ALA A 10 19.35 15.33 24.78
N GLN A 11 18.37 14.41 24.77
CA GLN A 11 18.62 13.00 25.09
C GLN A 11 19.45 12.30 23.98
N PHE A 12 19.18 12.58 22.73
CA PHE A 12 19.95 12.06 21.60
C PHE A 12 21.42 12.48 21.68
N ASP A 13 21.68 13.76 21.95
CA ASP A 13 23.03 14.31 22.01
C ASP A 13 23.81 13.79 23.22
N ALA A 14 23.13 13.53 24.33
CA ALA A 14 23.73 12.97 25.55
C ALA A 14 23.94 11.44 25.49
N ALA A 15 23.30 10.74 24.57
CA ALA A 15 23.39 9.30 24.47
C ALA A 15 24.73 8.84 23.86
N ALA A 16 25.18 7.65 24.28
CA ALA A 16 26.31 6.98 23.64
C ALA A 16 25.98 6.67 22.19
N GLU A 17 26.98 6.74 21.29
CA GLU A 17 26.77 6.57 19.84
C GLU A 17 26.01 5.26 19.50
N ALA A 18 26.35 4.17 20.20
CA ALA A 18 25.70 2.86 20.02
C ALA A 18 24.20 2.86 20.36
N ASP A 19 23.73 3.75 21.25
CA ASP A 19 22.36 3.77 21.77
C ASP A 19 21.45 4.76 21.02
N LYS A 20 22.03 5.69 20.27
CA LYS A 20 21.31 6.78 19.61
C LYS A 20 20.16 6.28 18.73
N PHE A 21 20.42 5.28 17.91
CA PHE A 21 19.40 4.79 17.00
C PHE A 21 18.27 4.03 17.72
N ALA A 22 18.59 3.30 18.79
CA ALA A 22 17.57 2.64 19.61
C ALA A 22 16.61 3.65 20.26
N LEU A 23 17.13 4.81 20.71
CA LEU A 23 16.31 5.92 21.20
C LEU A 23 15.39 6.47 20.10
N VAL A 24 15.95 6.76 18.93
CA VAL A 24 15.19 7.26 17.78
C VAL A 24 14.05 6.31 17.41
N ARG A 25 14.33 5.01 17.29
CA ARG A 25 13.31 4.00 17.00
C ARG A 25 12.22 3.97 18.06
N ARG A 26 12.58 3.97 19.33
CA ARG A 26 11.59 4.02 20.41
C ARG A 26 10.66 5.23 20.28
N TRP A 27 11.18 6.44 20.02
CA TRP A 27 10.35 7.63 19.87
C TRP A 27 9.50 7.58 18.63
N MET A 28 10.00 7.03 17.52
CA MET A 28 9.21 6.80 16.30
C MET A 28 8.04 5.85 16.54
N ASP A 29 8.21 4.85 17.42
CA ASP A 29 7.19 3.86 17.70
C ASP A 29 6.19 4.30 18.77
N THR A 30 6.62 5.12 19.76
CA THR A 30 5.79 5.48 20.93
C THR A 30 5.27 6.91 20.92
N GLU A 31 6.04 7.86 20.38
CA GLU A 31 5.76 9.31 20.43
C GLU A 31 6.12 10.00 19.10
N PRO A 32 5.67 9.47 17.94
CA PRO A 32 6.17 9.95 16.63
C PRO A 32 5.91 11.43 16.40
N LEU A 33 4.70 11.92 16.63
CA LEU A 33 4.34 13.29 16.29
C LEU A 33 5.10 14.35 17.08
N PRO A 34 5.21 14.31 18.43
CA PRO A 34 6.02 15.26 19.17
C PRO A 34 7.51 15.15 18.85
N PHE A 35 8.05 13.95 18.69
CA PHE A 35 9.44 13.74 18.27
C PHE A 35 9.73 14.36 16.90
N PHE A 36 8.92 14.07 15.89
CA PHE A 36 9.11 14.64 14.55
C PHE A 36 8.89 16.15 14.52
N LYS A 37 8.02 16.70 15.38
CA LYS A 37 7.84 18.15 15.50
C LYS A 37 9.14 18.81 15.95
N GLU A 38 9.77 18.31 17.01
CA GLU A 38 11.05 18.82 17.52
C GLU A 38 12.15 18.73 16.44
N LEU A 39 12.19 17.61 15.67
CA LEU A 39 13.13 17.48 14.55
C LEU A 39 12.88 18.54 13.48
N ARG A 40 11.64 18.73 13.02
CA ARG A 40 11.34 19.74 11.99
C ARG A 40 11.75 21.15 12.39
N GLU A 41 11.61 21.46 13.68
CA GLU A 41 11.89 22.80 14.21
C GLU A 41 13.40 23.03 14.42
N HIS A 42 14.15 22.02 14.87
CA HIS A 42 15.51 22.22 15.37
C HIS A 42 16.61 21.43 14.64
N ARG A 43 16.29 20.25 14.09
CA ARG A 43 17.26 19.40 13.37
C ARG A 43 16.54 18.56 12.30
N PRO A 44 16.05 19.18 11.22
CA PRO A 44 15.21 18.51 10.21
C PRO A 44 15.86 17.30 9.53
N ILE A 45 17.19 17.29 9.46
CA ILE A 45 18.01 16.18 8.98
C ILE A 45 18.76 15.61 10.16
N LEU A 46 18.35 14.42 10.63
CA LEU A 46 18.98 13.74 11.77
C LEU A 46 19.82 12.57 11.29
N VAL A 47 21.12 12.70 11.39
CA VAL A 47 22.08 11.62 11.10
C VAL A 47 22.22 10.72 12.32
N THR A 48 22.05 9.42 12.10
CA THR A 48 22.30 8.36 13.09
C THR A 48 23.31 7.35 12.55
N PRO A 49 23.88 6.47 13.37
CA PRO A 49 24.83 5.46 12.87
C PRO A 49 24.22 4.51 11.81
N GLN A 50 22.91 4.26 11.84
CA GLN A 50 22.26 3.28 10.97
C GLN A 50 21.60 3.91 9.76
N CYS A 51 21.07 5.13 9.88
CA CYS A 51 20.37 5.82 8.81
C CYS A 51 20.25 7.33 9.08
N THR A 52 19.83 8.08 8.07
CA THR A 52 19.54 9.51 8.17
C THR A 52 18.05 9.73 8.00
N LEU A 53 17.40 10.41 8.96
CA LEU A 53 16.00 10.80 8.91
C LEU A 53 15.87 12.19 8.27
N LEU A 54 14.91 12.34 7.36
CA LEU A 54 14.51 13.61 6.74
C LEU A 54 13.08 13.92 7.14
N THR A 55 12.83 15.06 7.78
CA THR A 55 11.54 15.31 8.44
C THR A 55 10.73 16.46 7.84
N ARG A 56 11.33 17.37 7.06
CA ARG A 56 10.62 18.43 6.34
C ARG A 56 10.07 17.96 5.00
N PHE A 57 8.98 18.59 4.58
CA PHE A 57 8.29 18.27 3.33
C PHE A 57 9.21 18.41 2.11
N ASP A 58 9.94 19.52 2.01
CA ASP A 58 10.83 19.78 0.88
C ASP A 58 11.98 18.76 0.79
N ASP A 59 12.62 18.43 1.92
CA ASP A 59 13.73 17.47 1.96
C ASP A 59 13.24 16.06 1.61
N VAL A 60 12.04 15.67 2.07
CA VAL A 60 11.39 14.40 1.71
C VAL A 60 11.07 14.35 0.22
N THR A 61 10.50 15.42 -0.32
CA THR A 61 10.16 15.52 -1.74
C THR A 61 11.40 15.52 -2.61
N GLU A 62 12.46 16.26 -2.23
CA GLU A 62 13.76 16.27 -2.91
C GLU A 62 14.31 14.85 -3.08
N VAL A 63 14.40 14.09 -1.99
CA VAL A 63 14.94 12.72 -2.00
C VAL A 63 14.08 11.77 -2.83
N LEU A 64 12.76 11.84 -2.71
CA LEU A 64 11.85 10.97 -3.45
C LEU A 64 11.76 11.31 -4.94
N SER A 65 12.19 12.53 -5.35
CA SER A 65 12.25 12.98 -6.75
C SER A 65 13.54 12.62 -7.49
N LEU A 66 14.54 12.09 -6.79
CA LEU A 66 15.86 11.83 -7.34
C LEU A 66 16.21 10.32 -7.32
N PRO A 67 15.46 9.47 -8.04
CA PRO A 67 15.57 8.00 -7.96
C PRO A 67 16.95 7.46 -8.39
N LYS A 68 17.68 8.18 -9.24
CA LYS A 68 19.04 7.80 -9.66
C LYS A 68 20.09 8.02 -8.57
N ILE A 69 19.79 8.87 -7.60
CA ILE A 69 20.67 9.14 -6.45
C ILE A 69 20.19 8.35 -5.24
N PHE A 70 18.88 8.40 -4.96
CA PHE A 70 18.24 7.74 -3.83
C PHE A 70 17.47 6.52 -4.32
N THR A 71 18.17 5.42 -4.42
CA THR A 71 17.72 4.19 -5.09
C THR A 71 16.85 3.31 -4.19
N VAL A 72 16.12 2.38 -4.81
CA VAL A 72 15.34 1.33 -4.14
C VAL A 72 16.13 0.02 -3.98
N ALA A 73 17.44 0.07 -4.03
CA ALA A 73 18.33 -1.09 -3.98
C ALA A 73 18.09 -2.06 -2.80
N LEU A 74 17.44 -1.59 -1.73
CA LEU A 74 17.08 -2.43 -0.57
C LEU A 74 15.92 -3.39 -0.86
N TYR A 75 15.13 -3.16 -1.91
CA TYR A 75 14.02 -4.04 -2.29
C TYR A 75 14.46 -5.22 -3.16
N ALA A 76 15.45 -5.04 -4.03
CA ALA A 76 15.88 -6.03 -5.01
C ALA A 76 16.21 -7.40 -4.40
N PRO A 77 16.95 -7.52 -3.25
CA PRO A 77 17.25 -8.82 -2.65
C PRO A 77 16.00 -9.58 -2.16
N LYS A 78 14.88 -8.89 -1.98
CA LYS A 78 13.66 -9.44 -1.36
C LYS A 78 12.51 -9.61 -2.35
N MET A 79 12.41 -8.73 -3.33
CA MET A 79 11.35 -8.74 -4.35
C MET A 79 11.83 -9.24 -5.71
N GLY A 80 13.11 -9.59 -5.82
CA GLY A 80 13.71 -10.08 -7.05
C GLY A 80 13.52 -9.10 -8.21
N ASP A 81 13.05 -9.60 -9.33
CA ASP A 81 12.92 -8.90 -10.61
C ASP A 81 11.55 -8.18 -10.78
N TYR A 82 10.85 -7.89 -9.66
CA TYR A 82 9.59 -7.14 -9.70
C TYR A 82 9.83 -5.67 -10.07
N LEU A 83 8.97 -5.10 -10.91
CA LEU A 83 9.14 -3.73 -11.43
C LEU A 83 9.43 -2.67 -10.35
N MET A 84 8.81 -2.77 -9.16
CA MET A 84 8.99 -1.79 -8.08
C MET A 84 10.30 -2.00 -7.28
N ALA A 85 11.05 -3.09 -7.54
CA ALA A 85 12.37 -3.33 -6.97
C ALA A 85 13.51 -2.80 -7.86
N HIS A 86 13.19 -2.37 -9.08
CA HIS A 86 14.11 -1.71 -9.99
C HIS A 86 14.18 -0.21 -9.70
N ASP A 87 15.36 0.37 -9.83
CA ASP A 87 15.52 1.81 -9.90
C ASP A 87 14.84 2.36 -11.17
N ASP A 88 14.85 3.68 -11.35
CA ASP A 88 14.20 4.34 -12.50
C ASP A 88 14.92 4.02 -13.82
N ASP A 89 14.88 2.75 -14.20
CA ASP A 89 15.43 2.17 -15.43
C ASP A 89 14.34 1.94 -16.50
N ALA A 90 14.77 1.43 -17.65
CA ALA A 90 13.86 1.17 -18.77
C ALA A 90 12.80 0.11 -18.44
N LEU A 91 13.15 -0.91 -17.63
CA LEU A 91 12.22 -1.95 -17.21
C LEU A 91 11.14 -1.38 -16.29
N HIS A 92 11.54 -0.65 -15.23
CA HIS A 92 10.62 -0.01 -14.31
C HIS A 92 9.64 0.90 -15.04
N THR A 93 10.16 1.82 -15.87
CA THR A 93 9.33 2.80 -16.59
C THR A 93 8.34 2.12 -17.53
N ARG A 94 8.80 1.14 -18.33
CA ARG A 94 7.97 0.39 -19.27
C ARG A 94 6.87 -0.37 -18.55
N GLU A 95 7.23 -1.21 -17.61
CA GLU A 95 6.26 -2.08 -16.96
C GLU A 95 5.29 -1.33 -16.08
N LYS A 96 5.77 -0.31 -15.36
CA LYS A 96 4.87 0.55 -14.58
C LYS A 96 3.84 1.24 -15.45
N SER A 97 4.26 1.75 -16.62
CA SER A 97 3.34 2.40 -17.56
C SER A 97 2.29 1.42 -18.11
N LEU A 98 2.70 0.19 -18.48
CA LEU A 98 1.79 -0.87 -18.90
C LEU A 98 0.79 -1.23 -17.80
N MET A 99 1.28 -1.48 -16.60
CA MET A 99 0.44 -1.85 -15.46
C MET A 99 -0.55 -0.75 -15.07
N GLN A 100 -0.12 0.53 -15.10
CA GLN A 100 -1.01 1.66 -14.86
C GLN A 100 -2.10 1.80 -15.92
N GLY A 101 -1.78 1.50 -17.19
CA GLY A 101 -2.78 1.48 -18.26
C GLY A 101 -3.81 0.37 -18.10
N MET A 102 -3.40 -0.77 -17.56
CA MET A 102 -4.28 -1.92 -17.30
C MET A 102 -5.14 -1.75 -16.04
N LEU A 103 -4.64 -1.03 -15.03
CA LEU A 103 -5.42 -0.56 -13.87
C LEU A 103 -6.29 0.64 -14.28
N ASN A 104 -7.26 0.37 -15.15
CA ASN A 104 -8.05 1.39 -15.82
C ASN A 104 -8.88 2.20 -14.81
N ARG A 105 -8.75 3.53 -14.86
CA ARG A 105 -9.53 4.43 -14.00
C ARG A 105 -11.04 4.33 -14.23
N ASN A 106 -11.45 3.93 -15.42
CA ASN A 106 -12.87 3.71 -15.73
C ASN A 106 -13.47 2.52 -14.96
N ASP A 107 -12.64 1.61 -14.43
CA ASP A 107 -13.08 0.50 -13.60
C ASP A 107 -13.38 0.91 -12.15
N LEU A 108 -12.91 2.07 -11.70
CA LEU A 108 -12.99 2.47 -10.29
C LEU A 108 -14.39 2.47 -9.69
N PRO A 109 -15.45 2.92 -10.40
CA PRO A 109 -16.83 2.79 -9.90
C PRO A 109 -17.24 1.33 -9.71
N ALA A 110 -16.86 0.43 -10.61
CA ALA A 110 -17.13 -1.00 -10.51
C ALA A 110 -16.33 -1.65 -9.38
N VAL A 111 -15.05 -1.26 -9.21
CA VAL A 111 -14.20 -1.70 -8.09
C VAL A 111 -14.81 -1.26 -6.76
N ARG A 112 -15.25 -0.01 -6.61
CA ARG A 112 -15.93 0.48 -5.39
C ARG A 112 -17.18 -0.35 -5.10
N SER A 113 -18.01 -0.60 -6.10
CA SER A 113 -19.22 -1.42 -5.96
C SER A 113 -18.91 -2.86 -5.56
N MET A 114 -17.87 -3.46 -6.17
CA MET A 114 -17.39 -4.80 -5.80
C MET A 114 -16.94 -4.85 -4.34
N VAL A 115 -16.09 -3.91 -3.92
CA VAL A 115 -15.62 -3.79 -2.53
C VAL A 115 -16.79 -3.61 -1.57
N ALA A 116 -17.75 -2.73 -1.87
CA ALA A 116 -18.93 -2.51 -1.05
C ALA A 116 -19.74 -3.79 -0.87
N ASN A 117 -19.92 -4.57 -1.93
CA ASN A 117 -20.67 -5.84 -1.87
C ASN A 117 -19.92 -6.91 -1.07
N ILE A 118 -18.61 -7.07 -1.27
CA ILE A 118 -17.79 -8.01 -0.50
C ILE A 118 -17.83 -7.64 0.99
N ALA A 119 -17.58 -6.37 1.30
CA ALA A 119 -17.54 -5.83 2.65
C ALA A 119 -18.88 -6.03 3.38
N ARG A 120 -19.99 -5.65 2.73
CA ARG A 120 -21.34 -5.82 3.29
C ARG A 120 -21.64 -7.28 3.60
N ASN A 121 -21.39 -8.18 2.65
CA ASN A 121 -21.64 -9.61 2.83
C ASN A 121 -20.88 -10.20 4.02
N LEU A 122 -19.64 -9.73 4.29
CA LEU A 122 -18.87 -10.18 5.46
C LEU A 122 -19.48 -9.65 6.77
N LEU A 123 -19.86 -8.37 6.81
CA LEU A 123 -20.46 -7.75 7.99
C LEU A 123 -21.86 -8.32 8.30
N ASP A 124 -22.69 -8.58 7.27
CA ASP A 124 -24.01 -9.19 7.43
C ASP A 124 -23.92 -10.60 8.02
N ARG A 125 -22.92 -11.39 7.59
CA ARG A 125 -22.66 -12.74 8.15
C ARG A 125 -22.15 -12.70 9.58
N ALA A 126 -21.49 -11.64 9.98
CA ALA A 126 -20.89 -11.49 11.31
C ALA A 126 -21.91 -11.18 12.41
N GLN A 127 -23.15 -10.78 12.06
CA GLN A 127 -24.30 -10.63 12.96
C GLN A 127 -24.00 -9.84 14.25
N GLY A 128 -23.27 -8.72 14.14
CA GLY A 128 -23.04 -7.79 15.27
C GLY A 128 -21.71 -7.95 15.98
N GLN A 129 -20.86 -8.90 15.58
CA GLN A 129 -19.52 -9.08 16.13
C GLN A 129 -18.55 -9.65 15.08
N ILE A 130 -17.33 -9.10 15.01
CA ILE A 130 -16.30 -9.60 14.10
C ILE A 130 -14.89 -9.36 14.67
N GLU A 131 -13.97 -10.30 14.43
CA GLU A 131 -12.55 -10.02 14.46
C GLU A 131 -12.17 -9.35 13.13
N ILE A 132 -12.06 -8.00 13.16
CA ILE A 132 -12.09 -7.21 11.93
C ILE A 132 -10.83 -7.39 11.06
N VAL A 133 -9.66 -7.70 11.65
CA VAL A 133 -8.41 -7.79 10.91
C VAL A 133 -8.42 -8.97 9.96
N ASN A 134 -8.63 -10.18 10.46
CA ASN A 134 -8.53 -11.40 9.66
C ASN A 134 -9.81 -11.69 8.87
N ASP A 135 -10.99 -11.43 9.46
CA ASP A 135 -12.26 -11.81 8.87
C ASP A 135 -12.84 -10.75 7.92
N TYR A 136 -12.21 -9.55 7.88
CA TYR A 136 -12.66 -8.45 7.03
C TYR A 136 -11.53 -7.70 6.36
N CYS A 137 -10.60 -7.08 7.12
CA CYS A 137 -9.58 -6.18 6.55
C CYS A 137 -8.63 -6.91 5.58
N ARG A 138 -8.32 -8.18 5.85
CA ARG A 138 -7.55 -9.06 4.95
C ARG A 138 -8.43 -9.74 3.90
N MET A 139 -9.66 -10.12 4.27
CA MET A 139 -10.55 -10.89 3.38
C MET A 139 -11.10 -10.08 2.21
N VAL A 140 -11.41 -8.78 2.43
CA VAL A 140 -11.91 -7.92 1.35
C VAL A 140 -10.87 -7.77 0.24
N PRO A 141 -9.62 -7.30 0.51
CA PRO A 141 -8.61 -7.19 -0.54
C PRO A 141 -8.20 -8.55 -1.13
N ALA A 142 -8.16 -9.64 -0.33
CA ALA A 142 -7.89 -10.98 -0.87
C ALA A 142 -8.96 -11.42 -1.88
N THR A 143 -10.23 -11.07 -1.64
CA THR A 143 -11.30 -11.33 -2.60
C THR A 143 -11.15 -10.46 -3.86
N LEU A 144 -10.82 -9.17 -3.71
CA LEU A 144 -10.56 -8.30 -4.85
C LEU A 144 -9.38 -8.79 -5.70
N VAL A 145 -8.32 -9.28 -5.05
CA VAL A 145 -7.16 -9.88 -5.72
C VAL A 145 -7.58 -11.07 -6.60
N GLN A 146 -8.49 -11.91 -6.13
CA GLN A 146 -9.02 -13.00 -6.95
C GLN A 146 -9.91 -12.51 -8.11
N ASP A 147 -10.82 -11.59 -7.82
CA ASP A 147 -11.89 -11.23 -8.76
C ASP A 147 -11.49 -10.15 -9.77
N TYR A 148 -10.71 -9.15 -9.34
CA TYR A 148 -10.29 -8.03 -10.20
C TYR A 148 -8.86 -8.16 -10.70
N PHE A 149 -7.92 -8.66 -9.88
CA PHE A 149 -6.56 -8.89 -10.37
C PHE A 149 -6.42 -10.22 -11.09
N GLY A 150 -7.33 -11.18 -10.88
CA GLY A 150 -7.36 -12.44 -11.62
C GLY A 150 -6.47 -13.54 -11.02
N LEU A 151 -6.09 -13.43 -9.74
CA LEU A 151 -5.34 -14.45 -9.02
C LEU A 151 -6.29 -15.49 -8.39
N ASP A 152 -7.12 -16.12 -9.21
CA ASP A 152 -8.12 -17.09 -8.79
C ASP A 152 -7.56 -18.51 -8.60
N GLY A 153 -8.30 -19.36 -7.89
CA GLY A 153 -7.99 -20.77 -7.72
C GLY A 153 -7.11 -21.14 -6.53
N ALA A 154 -6.53 -20.17 -5.82
CA ALA A 154 -5.90 -20.38 -4.52
C ALA A 154 -6.89 -20.14 -3.37
N ASP A 155 -6.65 -20.74 -2.21
CA ASP A 155 -7.37 -20.35 -0.99
C ASP A 155 -6.99 -18.90 -0.60
N LYS A 156 -7.95 -18.12 -0.12
CA LYS A 156 -7.68 -16.74 0.31
C LYS A 156 -6.72 -16.67 1.50
N LYS A 157 -6.74 -17.68 2.37
CA LYS A 157 -5.79 -17.75 3.49
C LYS A 157 -4.35 -17.92 3.00
N ASP A 158 -4.16 -18.69 1.93
CA ASP A 158 -2.83 -18.84 1.30
C ASP A 158 -2.38 -17.51 0.70
N LEU A 159 -3.26 -16.82 -0.03
CA LEU A 159 -2.95 -15.49 -0.60
C LEU A 159 -2.58 -14.48 0.49
N ILE A 160 -3.31 -14.48 1.62
CA ILE A 160 -3.03 -13.64 2.79
C ILE A 160 -1.67 -14.00 3.39
N GLU A 161 -1.40 -15.29 3.63
CA GLU A 161 -0.13 -15.74 4.22
C GLU A 161 1.07 -15.38 3.33
N TRP A 162 0.95 -15.58 2.00
CA TRP A 162 2.02 -15.24 1.06
C TRP A 162 2.26 -13.73 1.01
N SER A 163 1.21 -12.92 1.00
CA SER A 163 1.33 -11.46 1.06
C SER A 163 1.99 -11.01 2.37
N TYR A 164 1.55 -11.55 3.51
CA TYR A 164 2.02 -11.20 4.85
C TYR A 164 3.54 -11.36 4.98
N TRP A 165 4.06 -12.55 4.72
CA TRP A 165 5.48 -12.82 4.93
C TRP A 165 6.39 -12.13 3.93
N ASN A 166 5.94 -11.98 2.68
CA ASN A 166 6.65 -11.20 1.68
C ASN A 166 6.72 -9.71 2.07
N GLN A 167 5.63 -9.14 2.55
CA GLN A 167 5.64 -7.76 3.04
C GLN A 167 6.48 -7.59 4.31
N TYR A 168 6.40 -8.55 5.24
CA TYR A 168 7.17 -8.48 6.47
C TYR A 168 8.66 -8.43 6.16
N ASP A 169 9.17 -9.35 5.34
CA ASP A 169 10.59 -9.35 4.99
C ASP A 169 10.99 -8.09 4.20
N THR A 170 10.17 -7.68 3.24
CA THR A 170 10.49 -6.55 2.36
C THR A 170 10.52 -5.21 3.11
N PHE A 171 9.55 -4.93 3.97
CA PHE A 171 9.37 -3.59 4.54
C PHE A 171 9.75 -3.47 6.00
N HIS A 172 9.87 -4.57 6.74
CA HIS A 172 10.10 -4.58 8.17
C HIS A 172 11.25 -5.51 8.61
N ASN A 173 12.13 -5.89 7.68
CA ASN A 173 13.36 -6.62 7.94
C ASN A 173 14.54 -5.98 7.22
N GLN A 174 14.67 -4.67 7.37
CA GLN A 174 15.74 -3.88 6.76
C GLN A 174 16.93 -3.70 7.72
N PRO A 175 18.12 -3.27 7.24
CA PRO A 175 19.30 -3.09 8.09
C PRO A 175 19.11 -2.14 9.28
N PHE A 176 18.17 -1.19 9.15
CA PHE A 176 17.81 -0.24 10.20
C PHE A 176 16.60 -0.67 11.04
N ASP A 177 16.06 -1.89 10.89
CA ASP A 177 15.04 -2.42 11.79
C ASP A 177 15.69 -3.10 12.99
N ILE A 178 15.17 -2.80 14.19
CA ILE A 178 15.67 -3.39 15.43
C ILE A 178 14.93 -4.70 15.70
N LEU A 179 15.51 -5.78 15.20
CA LEU A 179 14.99 -7.14 15.35
C LEU A 179 16.07 -8.04 15.96
N SER A 180 15.65 -9.02 16.75
CA SER A 180 16.56 -10.08 17.19
C SER A 180 16.98 -10.95 16.01
N ASP A 181 18.16 -11.58 16.10
CA ASP A 181 18.64 -12.49 15.08
C ASP A 181 17.68 -13.68 14.84
N GLU A 182 17.04 -14.15 15.92
CA GLU A 182 16.03 -15.20 15.84
C GLU A 182 14.81 -14.74 15.00
N LYS A 183 14.31 -13.54 15.29
CA LYS A 183 13.18 -12.96 14.53
C LYS A 183 13.52 -12.74 13.07
N ARG A 184 14.74 -12.23 12.77
CA ARG A 184 15.21 -12.09 11.39
C ARG A 184 15.24 -13.42 10.65
N ARG A 185 15.84 -14.46 11.25
CA ARG A 185 15.87 -15.80 10.66
C ARG A 185 14.47 -16.38 10.42
N LEU A 186 13.56 -16.20 11.38
CA LEU A 186 12.18 -16.63 11.21
C LEU A 186 11.51 -15.93 10.02
N ILE A 187 11.63 -14.59 9.92
CA ILE A 187 11.02 -13.82 8.83
C ILE A 187 11.55 -14.28 7.49
N VAL A 188 12.88 -14.44 7.34
CA VAL A 188 13.50 -14.91 6.08
C VAL A 188 13.02 -16.32 5.73
N ALA A 189 13.03 -17.25 6.69
CA ALA A 189 12.58 -18.63 6.44
C ALA A 189 11.12 -18.69 5.99
N ARG A 190 10.24 -17.89 6.60
CA ARG A 190 8.82 -17.82 6.23
C ARG A 190 8.62 -17.12 4.88
N HIS A 191 9.38 -16.06 4.60
CA HIS A 191 9.42 -15.42 3.30
C HIS A 191 9.80 -16.42 2.20
N ASP A 192 10.88 -17.16 2.37
CA ASP A 192 11.37 -18.12 1.36
C ASP A 192 10.37 -19.24 1.11
N GLU A 193 9.77 -19.78 2.19
CA GLU A 193 8.73 -20.81 2.09
C GLU A 193 7.51 -20.29 1.32
N THR A 194 6.99 -19.12 1.69
CA THR A 194 5.77 -18.56 1.08
C THR A 194 6.01 -18.05 -0.33
N SER A 195 7.19 -17.51 -0.62
CA SER A 195 7.59 -17.11 -1.98
C SER A 195 7.70 -18.31 -2.92
N ALA A 196 8.21 -19.45 -2.44
CA ALA A 196 8.25 -20.69 -3.24
C ALA A 196 6.82 -21.19 -3.55
N LYS A 197 5.91 -21.17 -2.56
CA LYS A 197 4.50 -21.53 -2.77
C LYS A 197 3.82 -20.58 -3.76
N LEU A 198 4.02 -19.28 -3.59
CA LEU A 198 3.50 -18.25 -4.51
C LEU A 198 4.04 -18.46 -5.92
N GLY A 199 5.34 -18.69 -6.08
CA GLY A 199 5.96 -18.95 -7.39
C GLY A 199 5.36 -20.14 -8.11
N LYS A 200 5.12 -21.25 -7.38
CA LYS A 200 4.44 -22.44 -7.91
C LYS A 200 3.02 -22.11 -8.37
N TYR A 201 2.23 -21.47 -7.51
CA TYR A 201 0.86 -21.05 -7.83
C TYR A 201 0.81 -20.12 -9.05
N ILE A 202 1.68 -19.11 -9.11
CA ILE A 202 1.75 -18.19 -10.26
C ILE A 202 2.07 -18.96 -11.55
N THR A 203 2.98 -19.91 -11.51
CA THR A 203 3.31 -20.75 -12.68
C THR A 203 2.09 -21.53 -13.16
N GLU A 204 1.37 -22.19 -12.25
CA GLU A 204 0.15 -22.93 -12.57
C GLU A 204 -0.95 -22.01 -13.12
N LEU A 205 -1.12 -20.84 -12.50
CA LEU A 205 -2.05 -19.80 -12.96
C LEU A 205 -1.72 -19.35 -14.39
N MET A 206 -0.45 -19.05 -14.67
CA MET A 206 -0.02 -18.60 -16.01
C MET A 206 -0.30 -19.65 -17.08
N VAL A 207 0.02 -20.92 -16.81
CA VAL A 207 -0.27 -22.03 -17.74
C VAL A 207 -1.77 -22.13 -18.03
N ARG A 208 -2.59 -22.15 -16.99
CA ARG A 208 -4.06 -22.22 -17.11
C ARG A 208 -4.63 -21.04 -17.89
N ARG A 209 -4.25 -19.82 -17.52
CA ARG A 209 -4.75 -18.59 -18.16
C ARG A 209 -4.27 -18.43 -19.60
N LEU A 210 -3.03 -18.81 -19.90
CA LEU A 210 -2.51 -18.79 -21.27
C LEU A 210 -3.31 -19.70 -22.20
N LEU A 211 -3.64 -20.92 -21.73
CA LEU A 211 -4.48 -21.84 -22.51
C LEU A 211 -5.85 -21.22 -22.81
N MET A 212 -6.46 -20.53 -21.84
CA MET A 212 -7.74 -19.84 -22.01
C MET A 212 -7.63 -18.69 -23.01
N VAL A 213 -6.59 -17.85 -22.93
CA VAL A 213 -6.35 -16.73 -23.87
C VAL A 213 -6.13 -17.25 -25.29
N LYS A 214 -5.33 -18.32 -25.46
CA LYS A 214 -5.11 -18.93 -26.78
C LYS A 214 -6.38 -19.54 -27.36
N ALA A 215 -7.19 -20.19 -26.53
CA ALA A 215 -8.49 -20.72 -26.94
C ALA A 215 -9.46 -19.61 -27.39
N GLU A 216 -9.47 -18.49 -26.66
CA GLU A 216 -10.24 -17.30 -27.05
C GLU A 216 -9.76 -16.73 -28.38
N GLN A 217 -8.46 -16.60 -28.61
CA GLN A 217 -7.89 -16.11 -29.87
C GLN A 217 -8.24 -17.05 -31.04
N ALA A 218 -8.10 -18.37 -30.87
CA ALA A 218 -8.47 -19.34 -31.89
C ALA A 218 -9.95 -19.28 -32.21
N LYS A 219 -10.83 -19.16 -31.20
CA LYS A 219 -12.28 -18.99 -31.39
C LYS A 219 -12.59 -17.70 -32.16
N ASN A 220 -11.89 -16.59 -31.84
CA ASN A 220 -12.08 -15.31 -32.53
C ASN A 220 -11.61 -15.35 -34.00
N ILE A 221 -10.49 -16.06 -34.29
CA ILE A 221 -10.01 -16.28 -35.66
C ILE A 221 -11.03 -17.12 -36.46
N LEU A 222 -11.46 -18.26 -35.92
CA LEU A 222 -12.48 -19.10 -36.55
C LEU A 222 -13.77 -18.34 -36.78
N PHE A 223 -14.16 -17.51 -35.84
CA PHE A 223 -15.35 -16.68 -35.93
C PHE A 223 -15.20 -15.55 -36.94
N SER A 224 -14.01 -14.91 -37.07
CA SER A 224 -13.74 -13.88 -38.07
C SER A 224 -13.72 -14.47 -39.51
N LEU A 225 -13.20 -15.69 -39.67
CA LEU A 225 -13.25 -16.44 -40.94
C LEU A 225 -14.72 -16.80 -41.31
N TRP A 226 -15.49 -17.26 -40.32
CA TRP A 226 -16.92 -17.56 -40.51
C TRP A 226 -17.75 -16.29 -40.75
N TYR A 227 -17.38 -15.15 -40.12
CA TYR A 227 -18.05 -13.85 -40.24
C TYR A 227 -17.84 -13.19 -41.61
N GLY A 228 -16.67 -13.40 -42.23
CA GLY A 228 -16.45 -13.00 -43.63
C GLY A 228 -17.48 -13.62 -44.58
N LEU A 229 -17.98 -14.83 -44.28
CA LEU A 229 -19.02 -15.53 -45.03
C LEU A 229 -20.45 -15.09 -44.65
N HIS A 230 -20.71 -14.57 -43.45
CA HIS A 230 -22.06 -14.35 -42.92
C HIS A 230 -22.36 -12.94 -42.37
N LYS A 231 -21.71 -11.91 -42.91
CA LYS A 231 -21.89 -10.50 -42.50
C LYS A 231 -23.37 -10.03 -42.46
N LEU A 232 -24.23 -10.68 -43.22
CA LEU A 232 -25.65 -10.33 -43.33
C LEU A 232 -26.54 -10.86 -42.17
N LEU A 233 -26.18 -11.98 -41.55
CA LEU A 233 -26.99 -12.60 -40.48
C LEU A 233 -26.84 -11.95 -39.10
N ARG A 234 -25.74 -11.24 -38.85
CA ARG A 234 -25.41 -10.65 -37.53
C ARG A 234 -26.17 -9.38 -37.22
N MET A 235 -26.64 -8.63 -38.18
CA MET A 235 -27.50 -7.48 -37.94
C MET A 235 -28.81 -7.85 -37.22
N LEU A 236 -29.19 -9.13 -37.26
CA LEU A 236 -30.45 -9.63 -36.72
C LEU A 236 -30.36 -10.26 -35.30
N LEU A 237 -29.18 -10.60 -34.78
CA LEU A 237 -29.08 -11.47 -33.60
C LEU A 237 -28.37 -10.90 -32.36
N GLY A 238 -27.86 -9.68 -32.37
CA GLY A 238 -27.47 -8.88 -31.19
C GLY A 238 -26.80 -9.59 -30.00
N LYS A 239 -26.06 -10.69 -30.20
CA LYS A 239 -25.40 -11.40 -29.08
C LYS A 239 -23.96 -10.96 -28.89
N GLN A 240 -23.66 -10.35 -27.73
CA GLN A 240 -22.31 -10.20 -27.23
C GLN A 240 -21.65 -11.58 -27.07
N ASN A 241 -20.42 -11.71 -27.56
CA ASN A 241 -19.61 -12.91 -27.33
C ASN A 241 -19.12 -12.93 -25.87
N ASP A 242 -19.70 -13.80 -25.09
CA ASP A 242 -19.13 -14.17 -23.80
C ASP A 242 -17.99 -15.17 -24.06
N SER A 243 -16.75 -14.71 -23.98
CA SER A 243 -15.56 -15.53 -24.20
C SER A 243 -15.29 -16.51 -23.04
N GLY A 244 -16.01 -16.39 -21.93
CA GLY A 244 -15.76 -17.13 -20.70
C GLY A 244 -14.47 -16.72 -19.96
N LEU A 245 -13.64 -15.85 -20.55
CA LEU A 245 -12.46 -15.29 -19.90
C LEU A 245 -12.83 -13.96 -19.23
N LYS A 246 -12.63 -13.88 -17.92
CA LYS A 246 -12.86 -12.64 -17.17
C LYS A 246 -11.95 -11.51 -17.68
N ASP A 247 -12.45 -10.28 -17.68
CA ASP A 247 -11.64 -9.09 -17.93
C ASP A 247 -10.99 -8.64 -16.61
N ASP A 248 -9.93 -9.34 -16.20
CA ASP A 248 -9.13 -9.07 -15.03
C ASP A 248 -7.69 -8.68 -15.42
N MET A 249 -6.89 -8.23 -14.44
CA MET A 249 -5.52 -7.75 -14.67
C MET A 249 -4.62 -8.81 -15.30
N VAL A 250 -4.67 -10.07 -14.82
CA VAL A 250 -3.85 -11.16 -15.38
C VAL A 250 -4.22 -11.39 -16.85
N SER A 251 -5.51 -11.41 -17.18
CA SER A 251 -5.98 -11.57 -18.55
C SER A 251 -5.57 -10.40 -19.46
N ARG A 252 -5.64 -9.17 -18.95
CA ARG A 252 -5.17 -7.96 -19.65
C ARG A 252 -3.67 -8.03 -19.92
N MET A 253 -2.87 -8.40 -18.92
CA MET A 253 -1.42 -8.59 -19.06
C MET A 253 -1.07 -9.67 -20.09
N LEU A 254 -1.74 -10.81 -20.05
CA LEU A 254 -1.51 -11.90 -21.01
C LEU A 254 -1.87 -11.51 -22.44
N ARG A 255 -2.95 -10.76 -22.67
CA ARG A 255 -3.31 -10.24 -24.00
C ARG A 255 -2.27 -9.26 -24.54
N THR A 256 -1.61 -8.51 -23.66
CA THR A 256 -0.59 -7.52 -24.01
C THR A 256 0.80 -8.15 -24.19
N SER A 257 1.06 -9.34 -23.63
CA SER A 257 2.37 -9.99 -23.64
C SER A 257 2.81 -10.57 -24.99
N PHE A 258 1.94 -10.60 -26.00
CA PHE A 258 2.23 -11.26 -27.30
C PHE A 258 2.98 -10.42 -28.34
N PRO A 259 2.93 -9.07 -28.37
CA PRO A 259 3.75 -8.32 -29.31
C PRO A 259 5.23 -8.32 -28.88
N ASP A 260 6.11 -8.88 -29.68
CA ASP A 260 7.58 -8.89 -29.44
C ASP A 260 8.17 -7.48 -29.20
N ALA A 261 7.52 -6.46 -29.77
CA ALA A 261 7.94 -5.06 -29.61
C ALA A 261 7.77 -4.50 -28.18
N VAL A 262 6.98 -5.17 -27.32
CA VAL A 262 6.67 -4.64 -25.98
C VAL A 262 7.66 -5.16 -24.91
N ASP A 263 8.42 -6.22 -25.20
CA ASP A 263 9.33 -6.88 -24.25
C ASP A 263 8.68 -7.12 -22.87
N PHE A 264 7.48 -7.69 -22.91
CA PHE A 264 6.66 -8.01 -21.74
C PHE A 264 6.12 -9.44 -21.88
N ASP A 265 7.01 -10.40 -21.58
CA ASP A 265 6.74 -11.82 -21.77
C ASP A 265 5.90 -12.42 -20.62
N ILE A 266 5.54 -13.68 -20.74
CA ILE A 266 4.77 -14.44 -19.75
C ILE A 266 5.45 -14.47 -18.37
N LYS A 267 6.78 -14.50 -18.32
CA LYS A 267 7.54 -14.45 -17.06
C LYS A 267 7.31 -13.11 -16.38
N ARG A 268 7.34 -12.01 -17.14
CA ARG A 268 7.06 -10.66 -16.62
C ARG A 268 5.62 -10.55 -16.12
N VAL A 269 4.65 -11.13 -16.83
CA VAL A 269 3.25 -11.21 -16.37
C VAL A 269 3.17 -11.90 -15.01
N GLY A 270 3.81 -13.06 -14.85
CA GLY A 270 3.81 -13.80 -13.59
C GLY A 270 4.43 -13.02 -12.43
N ILE A 271 5.59 -12.39 -12.65
CA ILE A 271 6.27 -11.56 -11.64
C ILE A 271 5.38 -10.40 -11.21
N ASN A 272 4.78 -9.70 -12.16
CA ASN A 272 3.92 -8.56 -11.86
C ASN A 272 2.59 -8.97 -11.20
N ALA A 273 2.03 -10.13 -11.54
CA ALA A 273 0.88 -10.69 -10.85
C ALA A 273 1.19 -11.00 -9.37
N GLY A 274 2.36 -11.59 -9.09
CA GLY A 274 2.84 -11.80 -7.73
C GLY A 274 3.02 -10.49 -6.95
N GLY A 275 3.58 -9.47 -7.59
CA GLY A 275 3.74 -8.13 -7.00
C GLY A 275 2.42 -7.45 -6.67
N LEU A 276 1.39 -7.60 -7.49
CA LEU A 276 0.04 -7.10 -7.20
C LEU A 276 -0.54 -7.74 -5.94
N LEU A 277 -0.37 -9.05 -5.76
CA LEU A 277 -0.81 -9.76 -4.55
C LEU A 277 -0.11 -9.20 -3.31
N ILE A 278 1.22 -9.15 -3.35
CA ILE A 278 2.03 -8.71 -2.20
C ILE A 278 1.64 -7.29 -1.80
N GLY A 279 1.45 -6.38 -2.76
CA GLY A 279 1.14 -4.98 -2.48
C GLY A 279 -0.27 -4.71 -1.96
N ALA A 280 -1.24 -5.60 -2.18
CA ALA A 280 -2.67 -5.26 -2.03
C ALA A 280 -3.26 -5.57 -0.65
N ILE A 281 -2.83 -6.64 0.04
CA ILE A 281 -3.58 -7.19 1.18
C ILE A 281 -3.20 -6.50 2.50
N GLU A 282 -1.96 -6.65 2.97
CA GLU A 282 -1.57 -6.19 4.31
C GLU A 282 -1.59 -4.67 4.45
N THR A 283 -1.16 -3.92 3.43
CA THR A 283 -1.19 -2.45 3.45
C THR A 283 -2.62 -1.92 3.54
N THR A 284 -3.56 -2.53 2.79
CA THR A 284 -4.98 -2.19 2.87
C THR A 284 -5.55 -2.56 4.23
N SER A 285 -5.26 -3.77 4.71
CA SER A 285 -5.71 -4.26 6.02
C SER A 285 -5.28 -3.32 7.14
N GLN A 286 -4.02 -2.94 7.16
CA GLN A 286 -3.46 -2.03 8.14
C GLN A 286 -4.13 -0.65 8.08
N ALA A 287 -4.26 -0.07 6.87
CA ALA A 287 -4.89 1.23 6.70
C ALA A 287 -6.33 1.24 7.24
N VAL A 288 -7.12 0.24 6.87
CA VAL A 288 -8.53 0.14 7.30
C VAL A 288 -8.65 -0.04 8.81
N ALA A 289 -7.89 -0.98 9.40
CA ALA A 289 -7.94 -1.23 10.85
C ALA A 289 -7.54 0.01 11.66
N GLN A 290 -6.45 0.69 11.27
CA GLN A 290 -5.95 1.88 11.94
C GLN A 290 -6.92 3.07 11.84
N VAL A 291 -7.54 3.29 10.66
CA VAL A 291 -8.56 4.34 10.50
C VAL A 291 -9.79 4.06 11.35
N ILE A 292 -10.26 2.82 11.38
CA ILE A 292 -11.42 2.43 12.22
C ILE A 292 -11.11 2.73 13.70
N GLN A 293 -9.96 2.29 14.22
CA GLN A 293 -9.57 2.60 15.59
C GLN A 293 -9.44 4.10 15.82
N TYR A 294 -8.80 4.83 14.90
CA TYR A 294 -8.65 6.27 15.00
C TYR A 294 -9.99 7.00 15.16
N LEU A 295 -11.01 6.61 14.37
CA LEU A 295 -12.35 7.19 14.43
C LEU A 295 -13.08 6.79 15.70
N LEU A 296 -13.03 5.51 16.11
CA LEU A 296 -13.66 5.03 17.34
C LEU A 296 -13.11 5.73 18.60
N ASP A 297 -11.85 6.14 18.58
CA ASP A 297 -11.21 6.87 19.68
C ASP A 297 -11.58 8.35 19.73
N ARG A 298 -12.33 8.87 18.73
CA ARG A 298 -12.67 10.30 18.58
C ARG A 298 -14.15 10.50 18.30
N PRO A 299 -14.98 10.59 19.36
CA PRO A 299 -16.44 10.62 19.22
C PRO A 299 -16.97 11.68 18.25
N GLU A 300 -16.34 12.86 18.21
CA GLU A 300 -16.74 13.92 17.28
C GLU A 300 -16.55 13.49 15.82
N TRP A 301 -15.38 12.93 15.47
CA TRP A 301 -15.08 12.49 14.12
C TRP A 301 -15.80 11.19 13.74
N LEU A 302 -16.03 10.32 14.73
CA LEU A 302 -16.89 9.15 14.54
C LEU A 302 -18.31 9.55 14.14
N ALA A 303 -18.90 10.54 14.81
CA ALA A 303 -20.24 11.03 14.47
C ALA A 303 -20.29 11.61 13.05
N LYS A 304 -19.33 12.43 12.66
CA LYS A 304 -19.21 12.98 11.29
C LYS A 304 -19.00 11.88 10.25
N ALA A 305 -18.11 10.93 10.52
CA ALA A 305 -17.87 9.80 9.62
C ALA A 305 -19.12 8.94 9.45
N LYS A 306 -19.85 8.64 10.52
CA LYS A 306 -21.11 7.90 10.45
C LYS A 306 -22.18 8.63 9.64
N ALA A 307 -22.31 9.95 9.81
CA ALA A 307 -23.23 10.77 9.02
C ALA A 307 -22.84 10.76 7.52
N ALA A 308 -21.57 11.06 7.20
CA ALA A 308 -21.06 11.07 5.83
C ALA A 308 -21.14 9.68 5.15
N ALA A 309 -21.01 8.58 5.93
CA ALA A 309 -21.11 7.22 5.40
C ALA A 309 -22.49 6.89 4.83
N GLN A 310 -23.54 7.58 5.25
CA GLN A 310 -24.93 7.36 4.76
C GLN A 310 -25.19 8.02 3.41
N HIS A 311 -24.39 9.01 3.00
CA HIS A 311 -24.58 9.72 1.75
C HIS A 311 -24.01 8.95 0.56
N ASP A 312 -24.61 9.13 -0.63
CA ASP A 312 -24.12 8.53 -1.87
C ASP A 312 -22.86 9.25 -2.38
N GLN A 313 -22.70 10.54 -2.08
CA GLN A 313 -21.48 11.28 -2.37
C GLN A 313 -20.35 10.82 -1.44
N THR A 314 -19.20 10.48 -2.05
CA THR A 314 -18.10 9.82 -1.33
C THR A 314 -17.03 10.77 -0.83
N ASP A 315 -16.89 11.96 -1.42
CA ASP A 315 -15.74 12.84 -1.23
C ASP A 315 -15.54 13.31 0.22
N GLU A 316 -16.63 13.62 0.93
CA GLU A 316 -16.57 14.02 2.34
C GLU A 316 -16.06 12.85 3.22
N PHE A 317 -16.62 11.67 3.02
CA PHE A 317 -16.22 10.47 3.77
C PHE A 317 -14.79 10.06 3.45
N ASP A 318 -14.44 10.02 2.16
CA ASP A 318 -13.10 9.66 1.70
C ASP A 318 -12.06 10.65 2.29
N GLY A 319 -12.38 11.96 2.33
CA GLY A 319 -11.54 12.97 2.98
C GLY A 319 -11.30 12.71 4.47
N ILE A 320 -12.31 12.27 5.22
CA ILE A 320 -12.17 11.87 6.63
C ILE A 320 -11.20 10.68 6.76
N VAL A 321 -11.30 9.68 5.88
CA VAL A 321 -10.40 8.51 5.89
C VAL A 321 -8.95 8.92 5.62
N TRP A 322 -8.71 9.76 4.62
CA TRP A 322 -7.36 10.18 4.26
C TRP A 322 -6.73 11.08 5.32
N GLU A 323 -7.51 11.94 5.94
CA GLU A 323 -7.00 12.75 7.05
C GLU A 323 -6.71 11.89 8.28
N ALA A 324 -7.51 10.86 8.58
CA ALA A 324 -7.22 9.91 9.64
C ALA A 324 -5.88 9.18 9.39
N LEU A 325 -5.63 8.73 8.15
CA LEU A 325 -4.38 8.09 7.78
C LEU A 325 -3.16 9.01 7.89
N ARG A 326 -3.32 10.33 7.82
CA ARG A 326 -2.22 11.27 8.07
C ARG A 326 -1.72 11.17 9.52
N PHE A 327 -2.63 10.97 10.48
CA PHE A 327 -2.30 10.80 11.89
C PHE A 327 -1.79 9.38 12.22
N VAL A 328 -2.34 8.36 11.52
CA VAL A 328 -2.01 6.94 11.76
C VAL A 328 -1.62 6.25 10.43
N PRO A 329 -0.52 6.66 9.78
CA PRO A 329 -0.12 6.10 8.51
C PRO A 329 0.32 4.62 8.65
N ILE A 330 0.17 3.85 7.57
CA ILE A 330 0.65 2.45 7.53
C ILE A 330 2.17 2.35 7.63
N SER A 331 2.87 3.37 7.16
CA SER A 331 4.32 3.50 7.33
C SER A 331 4.65 4.97 7.63
N PRO A 332 5.40 5.27 8.68
CA PRO A 332 5.79 6.64 9.01
C PRO A 332 6.88 7.19 8.09
N TYR A 333 7.57 6.32 7.34
CA TYR A 333 8.66 6.66 6.44
C TYR A 333 8.72 5.73 5.23
N LEU A 334 9.37 6.19 4.18
CA LEU A 334 9.91 5.36 3.11
C LEU A 334 11.41 5.20 3.34
N PHE A 335 12.07 4.31 2.59
CA PHE A 335 13.51 4.16 2.70
C PHE A 335 14.17 4.14 1.33
N ARG A 336 15.39 4.66 1.28
CA ARG A 336 16.25 4.74 0.11
C ARG A 336 17.69 4.44 0.50
N ARG A 337 18.52 4.16 -0.52
CA ARG A 337 19.96 4.05 -0.37
C ARG A 337 20.64 4.98 -1.37
N THR A 338 21.65 5.74 -0.93
CA THR A 338 22.39 6.62 -1.83
C THR A 338 23.30 5.81 -2.78
N ALA A 339 23.16 6.04 -4.08
CA ALA A 339 24.05 5.49 -5.12
C ALA A 339 25.27 6.36 -5.37
N SER A 340 25.17 7.65 -5.06
CA SER A 340 26.26 8.63 -5.12
C SER A 340 26.20 9.55 -3.91
N GLU A 341 27.31 10.21 -3.58
CA GLU A 341 27.32 11.27 -2.59
C GLU A 341 26.35 12.40 -3.01
N TYR A 342 25.60 12.91 -2.05
CA TYR A 342 24.63 13.97 -2.29
C TYR A 342 24.46 14.87 -1.08
N THR A 343 24.29 16.17 -1.32
CA THR A 343 23.98 17.15 -0.25
C THR A 343 22.49 17.47 -0.26
N VAL A 344 21.75 16.95 0.72
CA VAL A 344 20.33 17.30 0.93
C VAL A 344 20.22 18.67 1.56
N GLY A 345 19.19 19.43 1.20
CA GLY A 345 18.94 20.78 1.70
C GLY A 345 20.03 21.77 1.28
N LYS A 346 20.68 21.57 0.12
CA LYS A 346 21.76 22.42 -0.39
C LYS A 346 21.32 23.90 -0.46
N GLY A 347 22.16 24.77 0.04
CA GLY A 347 21.90 26.22 0.07
C GLY A 347 21.11 26.68 1.29
N THR A 348 20.83 25.79 2.24
CA THR A 348 20.20 26.09 3.53
C THR A 348 21.16 25.85 4.68
N ASP A 349 20.81 26.30 5.88
CA ASP A 349 21.55 26.08 7.12
C ASP A 349 21.56 24.61 7.58
N ARG A 350 20.65 23.78 7.03
CA ARG A 350 20.54 22.35 7.31
C ARG A 350 21.26 21.46 6.30
N ALA A 351 22.01 22.04 5.33
CA ALA A 351 22.69 21.28 4.29
C ALA A 351 23.52 20.14 4.88
N THR A 352 23.23 18.90 4.48
CA THR A 352 23.87 17.70 5.01
C THR A 352 24.37 16.82 3.89
N VAL A 353 25.66 16.46 3.93
CA VAL A 353 26.27 15.54 2.96
C VAL A 353 25.94 14.10 3.36
N LEU A 354 25.37 13.35 2.44
CA LEU A 354 25.10 11.93 2.56
C LEU A 354 26.09 11.14 1.71
N PRO A 355 27.00 10.35 2.31
CA PRO A 355 27.93 9.50 1.58
C PRO A 355 27.23 8.42 0.76
N VAL A 356 27.95 7.85 -0.21
CA VAL A 356 27.51 6.67 -0.97
C VAL A 356 27.18 5.51 -0.01
N GLY A 357 26.06 4.84 -0.26
CA GLY A 357 25.62 3.68 0.53
C GLY A 357 24.84 4.02 1.79
N SER A 358 24.63 5.31 2.10
CA SER A 358 23.82 5.74 3.25
C SER A 358 22.37 5.26 3.14
N HIS A 359 21.82 4.75 4.25
CA HIS A 359 20.40 4.51 4.35
C HIS A 359 19.68 5.83 4.71
N VAL A 360 18.66 6.17 3.96
CA VAL A 360 17.93 7.42 4.10
C VAL A 360 16.46 7.09 4.36
N LEU A 361 15.89 7.67 5.41
CA LEU A 361 14.49 7.55 5.76
C LEU A 361 13.77 8.88 5.51
N PRO A 362 13.18 9.09 4.32
CA PRO A 362 12.22 10.16 4.10
C PRO A 362 10.99 9.93 4.99
N VAL A 363 10.86 10.71 6.09
CA VAL A 363 9.81 10.53 7.09
C VAL A 363 8.54 11.20 6.61
N THR A 364 7.76 10.47 5.81
CA THR A 364 6.53 10.95 5.16
C THR A 364 5.47 11.39 6.16
N GLN A 365 5.36 10.71 7.32
CA GLN A 365 4.48 11.13 8.40
C GLN A 365 4.86 12.53 8.90
N SER A 366 6.14 12.75 9.15
CA SER A 366 6.61 14.07 9.57
C SER A 366 6.34 15.14 8.54
N ALA A 367 6.64 14.87 7.28
CA ALA A 367 6.42 15.81 6.17
C ALA A 367 4.95 16.24 6.05
N MET A 368 4.01 15.33 6.29
CA MET A 368 2.56 15.65 6.31
C MET A 368 2.13 16.50 7.53
N PHE A 369 3.03 16.80 8.46
CA PHE A 369 2.83 17.73 9.57
C PHE A 369 3.73 18.97 9.51
N ASP A 370 4.37 19.21 8.36
CA ASP A 370 5.19 20.41 8.17
C ASP A 370 4.33 21.64 7.97
N ALA A 371 4.41 22.60 8.90
CA ALA A 371 3.63 23.84 8.87
C ALA A 371 3.97 24.75 7.67
N GLN A 372 5.09 24.53 6.98
CA GLN A 372 5.42 25.26 5.76
C GLN A 372 4.55 24.82 4.56
N THR A 373 4.01 23.60 4.60
CA THR A 373 3.19 23.01 3.52
C THR A 373 1.75 22.77 3.96
N PHE A 374 1.54 22.36 5.21
CA PHE A 374 0.21 22.08 5.76
C PHE A 374 -0.25 23.21 6.68
N GLU A 375 -1.29 23.92 6.27
CA GLU A 375 -1.96 24.87 7.17
C GLU A 375 -2.54 24.13 8.38
N SER A 376 -2.27 24.66 9.60
CA SER A 376 -2.75 24.06 10.85
C SER A 376 -2.53 22.53 10.91
N PRO A 377 -1.26 22.05 10.83
CA PRO A 377 -0.99 20.63 10.63
C PRO A 377 -1.46 19.74 11.78
N ASP A 378 -1.56 20.29 12.99
CA ASP A 378 -2.03 19.57 14.19
C ASP A 378 -3.57 19.42 14.23
N GLN A 379 -4.31 20.08 13.33
CA GLN A 379 -5.76 19.98 13.23
C GLN A 379 -6.18 18.90 12.24
N PHE A 380 -7.31 18.26 12.51
CA PHE A 380 -7.92 17.28 11.62
C PHE A 380 -8.82 18.02 10.60
N ILE A 381 -8.38 18.10 9.34
CA ILE A 381 -9.04 18.85 8.26
C ILE A 381 -9.25 17.94 7.04
N PRO A 382 -10.43 17.33 6.85
CA PRO A 382 -10.68 16.35 5.77
C PRO A 382 -10.55 16.89 4.34
N GLN A 383 -10.62 18.21 4.14
CA GLN A 383 -10.61 18.83 2.82
C GLN A 383 -9.21 19.35 2.40
N ARG A 384 -8.13 18.74 2.92
CA ARG A 384 -6.78 19.13 2.52
C ARG A 384 -6.51 18.77 1.06
N ASN A 385 -5.59 19.53 0.46
CA ASN A 385 -5.13 19.26 -0.89
C ASN A 385 -4.47 17.86 -0.97
N TRP A 386 -5.02 17.00 -1.82
CA TRP A 386 -4.52 15.64 -2.01
C TRP A 386 -3.03 15.58 -2.39
N TYR A 387 -2.53 16.52 -3.14
CA TYR A 387 -1.13 16.54 -3.61
C TYR A 387 -0.09 16.66 -2.49
N HIS A 388 -0.49 17.03 -1.30
CA HIS A 388 0.40 17.10 -0.14
C HIS A 388 0.48 15.77 0.63
N TYR A 389 -0.41 14.82 0.39
CA TYR A 389 -0.37 13.53 1.07
C TYR A 389 0.65 12.57 0.47
N PHE A 390 1.38 11.87 1.33
CA PHE A 390 2.31 10.80 0.96
C PHE A 390 1.74 9.39 1.19
N HIS A 391 0.43 9.22 1.31
CA HIS A 391 -0.21 7.92 1.58
C HIS A 391 0.17 6.83 0.58
N PHE A 392 0.46 7.19 -0.65
CA PHE A 392 0.87 6.29 -1.72
C PHE A 392 2.31 6.53 -2.19
N GLY A 393 3.13 7.19 -1.38
CA GLY A 393 4.49 7.56 -1.76
C GLY A 393 4.52 8.78 -2.70
N PHE A 394 5.65 8.94 -3.41
CA PHE A 394 5.89 10.08 -4.30
C PHE A 394 6.89 9.74 -5.39
N GLY A 395 6.80 10.45 -6.53
CA GLY A 395 7.75 10.34 -7.64
C GLY A 395 7.60 9.05 -8.46
N SER A 396 8.69 8.60 -9.08
CA SER A 396 8.69 7.43 -9.97
C SER A 396 8.26 6.14 -9.27
N HIS A 397 8.47 6.04 -7.95
CA HIS A 397 8.07 4.91 -7.11
C HIS A 397 6.76 5.13 -6.36
N GLU A 398 5.91 6.09 -6.77
CA GLU A 398 4.54 6.17 -6.27
C GLU A 398 3.81 4.84 -6.48
N CYS A 399 2.96 4.46 -5.51
CA CYS A 399 2.27 3.18 -5.49
C CYS A 399 1.52 2.89 -6.80
N LEU A 400 1.77 1.71 -7.37
CA LEU A 400 1.09 1.24 -8.57
C LEU A 400 -0.42 1.12 -8.36
N GLY A 401 -0.84 0.63 -7.19
CA GLY A 401 -2.24 0.42 -6.81
C GLY A 401 -2.98 1.67 -6.31
N ARG A 402 -2.39 2.88 -6.39
CA ARG A 402 -2.92 4.12 -5.83
C ARG A 402 -4.42 4.30 -6.08
N TYR A 403 -4.86 4.24 -7.32
CA TYR A 403 -6.26 4.54 -7.67
C TYR A 403 -7.24 3.48 -7.14
N VAL A 404 -6.85 2.20 -7.17
CA VAL A 404 -7.64 1.12 -6.55
C VAL A 404 -7.69 1.31 -5.04
N GLY A 405 -6.57 1.62 -4.39
CA GLY A 405 -6.50 1.92 -2.96
C GLY A 405 -7.36 3.12 -2.57
N MET A 406 -7.39 4.18 -3.41
CA MET A 406 -8.20 5.39 -3.19
C MET A 406 -9.70 5.13 -3.13
N VAL A 407 -10.19 4.06 -3.73
CA VAL A 407 -11.61 3.67 -3.65
C VAL A 407 -11.85 2.54 -2.67
N MET A 408 -10.91 1.59 -2.56
CA MET A 408 -11.06 0.39 -1.74
C MET A 408 -11.00 0.72 -0.24
N ILE A 409 -9.98 1.45 0.21
CA ILE A 409 -9.77 1.75 1.63
C ILE A 409 -10.94 2.54 2.22
N PRO A 410 -11.36 3.69 1.63
CA PRO A 410 -12.52 4.41 2.15
C PRO A 410 -13.81 3.59 2.11
N GLU A 411 -14.03 2.80 1.06
CA GLU A 411 -15.25 2.03 0.95
C GLU A 411 -15.34 0.94 2.03
N MET A 412 -14.22 0.28 2.34
CA MET A 412 -14.17 -0.69 3.45
C MET A 412 -14.49 -0.02 4.79
N VAL A 413 -13.89 1.13 5.09
CA VAL A 413 -14.17 1.89 6.32
C VAL A 413 -15.63 2.34 6.34
N ARG A 414 -16.17 2.80 5.20
CA ARG A 414 -17.57 3.24 5.06
C ARG A 414 -18.55 2.16 5.46
N GLN A 415 -18.38 0.92 5.00
CA GLN A 415 -19.30 -0.18 5.31
C GLN A 415 -19.29 -0.50 6.81
N VAL A 416 -18.15 -0.36 7.50
CA VAL A 416 -18.07 -0.48 8.97
C VAL A 416 -18.78 0.69 9.67
N MET A 417 -18.57 1.94 9.20
CA MET A 417 -19.20 3.13 9.79
C MET A 417 -20.72 3.19 9.59
N ARG A 418 -21.26 2.42 8.64
CA ARG A 418 -22.71 2.22 8.44
C ARG A 418 -23.35 1.33 9.49
N GLN A 419 -22.56 0.55 10.23
CA GLN A 419 -23.10 -0.31 11.29
C GLN A 419 -23.61 0.52 12.47
N GLN A 420 -24.78 0.12 13.02
CA GLN A 420 -25.38 0.83 14.14
C GLN A 420 -24.57 0.60 15.42
N ASP A 421 -24.17 1.68 16.09
CA ASP A 421 -23.42 1.67 17.35
C ASP A 421 -22.13 0.84 17.31
N VAL A 422 -21.40 0.91 16.18
CA VAL A 422 -20.10 0.26 16.05
C VAL A 422 -19.14 0.74 17.14
N ARG A 423 -18.51 -0.22 17.82
CA ARG A 423 -17.63 0.01 18.98
C ARG A 423 -16.60 -1.11 19.13
N SER A 424 -15.56 -0.84 19.91
CA SER A 424 -14.60 -1.84 20.38
C SER A 424 -14.34 -1.64 21.88
N ALA A 425 -14.08 -2.73 22.59
CA ALA A 425 -13.62 -2.71 23.97
C ALA A 425 -12.09 -2.73 24.09
N THR A 426 -11.37 -2.97 22.98
CA THR A 426 -9.91 -3.14 22.95
C THR A 426 -9.28 -2.19 21.94
N LYS A 427 -7.96 -2.14 21.92
CA LYS A 427 -7.16 -1.54 20.86
C LYS A 427 -6.68 -2.63 19.90
N ILE A 428 -6.15 -2.22 18.74
CA ILE A 428 -5.49 -3.14 17.83
C ILE A 428 -4.34 -3.82 18.56
N ASP A 429 -4.31 -5.14 18.51
CA ASP A 429 -3.19 -5.96 18.96
C ASP A 429 -2.28 -6.29 17.76
N PHE A 430 -1.05 -5.84 17.84
CA PHE A 430 -0.01 -6.08 16.83
C PHE A 430 0.82 -7.34 17.13
N LYS A 431 0.63 -8.01 18.28
CA LYS A 431 1.41 -9.18 18.73
C LYS A 431 2.93 -9.00 18.54
N SER A 432 3.42 -7.80 18.83
CA SER A 432 4.83 -7.42 18.64
C SER A 432 5.35 -7.55 17.21
N GLY A 433 4.44 -7.46 16.21
CA GLY A 433 4.75 -7.40 14.79
C GLY A 433 4.44 -6.02 14.19
N PRO A 434 4.72 -5.81 12.91
CA PRO A 434 4.47 -4.53 12.25
C PRO A 434 3.01 -4.36 11.81
N PHE A 435 2.25 -5.46 11.68
CA PHE A 435 0.89 -5.45 11.18
C PHE A 435 -0.14 -5.66 12.29
N PRO A 436 -1.34 -5.10 12.18
CA PRO A 436 -2.49 -5.49 13.00
C PRO A 436 -2.71 -7.01 12.92
N GLU A 437 -2.92 -7.65 14.09
CA GLU A 437 -3.14 -9.09 14.16
C GLU A 437 -4.51 -9.44 14.72
N ARG A 438 -5.06 -8.55 15.56
CA ARG A 438 -6.39 -8.72 16.12
C ARG A 438 -7.02 -7.39 16.48
N TYR A 439 -8.31 -7.23 16.17
CA TYR A 439 -9.13 -6.13 16.62
C TYR A 439 -10.60 -6.51 16.59
N ASP A 440 -11.23 -6.65 17.75
CA ASP A 440 -12.61 -7.11 17.88
C ASP A 440 -13.59 -5.91 17.84
N LEU A 441 -14.55 -5.94 16.91
CA LEU A 441 -15.60 -4.95 16.78
C LEU A 441 -16.97 -5.54 17.08
N TYR A 442 -17.86 -4.69 17.60
CA TYR A 442 -19.24 -5.00 17.95
C TYR A 442 -20.16 -3.91 17.42
N TRP A 443 -21.38 -4.28 17.03
CA TRP A 443 -22.43 -3.35 16.63
C TRP A 443 -23.81 -3.95 16.89
N ASN A 444 -24.86 -3.12 16.83
CA ASN A 444 -26.23 -3.60 16.96
C ASN A 444 -26.68 -4.18 15.61
N SER A 445 -26.91 -5.50 15.53
CA SER A 445 -27.50 -6.11 14.33
C SER A 445 -28.95 -5.67 14.17
N MET A 446 -29.33 -5.25 12.97
CA MET A 446 -30.72 -5.08 12.62
C MET A 446 -31.37 -6.48 12.55
N HIS A 447 -32.30 -6.75 13.43
CA HIS A 447 -33.13 -7.96 13.39
C HIS A 447 -34.14 -7.88 12.26
#